data_c2303caf84bfec05554dbbfbcc9fe99c
#
_entry.id   c2303caf84bfec05554dbbfbcc9fe99c
#
_cell.length_a   1.000
_cell.length_b   1.000
_cell.length_c   1.000
_cell.angle_alpha   90.00
_cell.angle_beta   90.00
_cell.angle_gamma   90.00
#
_symmetry.space_group_name_H-M   'P 1'
#
loop_
_entity.id
_entity.type
_entity.pdbx_description
1 polymer ?
#
loop_
_entity_poly.entity_id
_entity_poly.type
_entity_poly.pdbx_seq_one_letter_code
_entity_poly.pdbx_strand_id
1 'polypeptide(L)'
;MQDAGTPPGVFNVVNGTGPEVGAAIASHPGIDMVSITGSVRAGVLVAQAAAVSVKRVVQELGGKSPNILLPDADFARVVPLGVASALRNVGQSCSAPTRMIVPAERLAEVEALARAYAATIVVGDPADPATTMGPIANRAQFDRVQQMIRIGIDEGARLICGGLGHPEGVTRGYYARPTIFSGVRTDTRIAQEEIFGPVLCILPYATEEEAIAIANDTVFGLGGHVQSADLDRARRVALRVRSGQVHINHPAWDAHAAFGGYKQSGNGREYGVFGMEECLETKSILGYGAALGGVER
;
A
#
# COMPACT_ATOMS: atom_id res chain seq x y z
N MET A 1 16.13 5.09 -22.61
CA MET A 1 15.21 5.79 -23.54
C MET A 1 15.89 6.18 -24.85
N GLN A 2 17.07 6.79 -24.83
CA GLN A 2 17.82 7.09 -26.07
C GLN A 2 18.08 5.84 -26.91
N ASP A 3 18.56 4.77 -26.29
CA ASP A 3 18.85 3.48 -26.98
C ASP A 3 17.58 2.82 -27.55
N ALA A 4 16.40 3.15 -27.02
CA ALA A 4 15.10 2.73 -27.53
C ALA A 4 14.53 3.66 -28.61
N GLY A 5 15.29 4.66 -29.08
CA GLY A 5 14.86 5.60 -30.11
C GLY A 5 13.83 6.63 -29.65
N THR A 6 13.66 6.85 -28.36
CA THR A 6 12.72 7.87 -27.83
C THR A 6 13.18 9.28 -28.26
N PRO A 7 12.32 10.06 -28.93
CA PRO A 7 12.68 11.41 -29.37
C PRO A 7 13.05 12.33 -28.19
N PRO A 8 13.99 13.26 -28.35
CA PRO A 8 14.28 14.28 -27.36
C PRO A 8 13.03 15.08 -26.98
N GLY A 9 12.86 15.36 -25.69
CA GLY A 9 11.73 16.13 -25.17
C GLY A 9 10.48 15.31 -24.80
N VAL A 10 10.41 14.02 -25.17
CA VAL A 10 9.29 13.12 -24.78
C VAL A 10 9.37 12.79 -23.29
N PHE A 11 10.57 12.62 -22.75
CA PHE A 11 10.79 12.36 -21.32
C PHE A 11 11.75 13.39 -20.75
N ASN A 12 11.28 14.13 -19.73
CA ASN A 12 12.02 15.18 -19.07
C ASN A 12 12.02 14.95 -17.56
N VAL A 13 13.15 15.15 -16.89
CA VAL A 13 13.30 15.04 -15.43
C VAL A 13 13.65 16.40 -14.85
N VAL A 14 12.84 16.84 -13.88
CA VAL A 14 13.10 18.06 -13.11
C VAL A 14 13.18 17.67 -11.63
N ASN A 15 14.34 17.88 -11.02
CA ASN A 15 14.56 17.59 -9.61
C ASN A 15 14.15 18.78 -8.73
N GLY A 16 13.59 18.50 -7.55
CA GLY A 16 13.27 19.51 -6.56
C GLY A 16 12.37 18.97 -5.46
N THR A 17 11.99 19.84 -4.54
CA THR A 17 11.11 19.46 -3.44
C THR A 17 9.65 19.42 -3.89
N GLY A 18 8.84 18.60 -3.22
CA GLY A 18 7.38 18.54 -3.48
C GLY A 18 6.70 19.90 -3.37
N PRO A 19 6.94 20.69 -2.29
CA PRO A 19 6.36 22.03 -2.14
C PRO A 19 6.76 23.06 -3.20
N GLU A 20 7.90 22.90 -3.85
CA GLU A 20 8.39 23.81 -4.89
C GLU A 20 8.07 23.27 -6.29
N VAL A 21 8.80 22.25 -6.73
CA VAL A 21 8.67 21.71 -8.09
C VAL A 21 7.36 20.96 -8.27
N GLY A 22 6.95 20.13 -7.31
CA GLY A 22 5.68 19.40 -7.38
C GLY A 22 4.47 20.33 -7.43
N ALA A 23 4.45 21.39 -6.62
CA ALA A 23 3.39 22.38 -6.63
C ALA A 23 3.37 23.19 -7.94
N ALA A 24 4.55 23.54 -8.48
CA ALA A 24 4.66 24.24 -9.77
C ALA A 24 4.14 23.39 -10.93
N ILE A 25 4.47 22.10 -10.97
CA ILE A 25 3.95 21.15 -11.96
C ILE A 25 2.42 21.03 -11.83
N ALA A 26 1.92 20.84 -10.61
CA ALA A 26 0.48 20.64 -10.38
C ALA A 26 -0.37 21.84 -10.84
N SER A 27 0.14 23.06 -10.67
CA SER A 27 -0.56 24.31 -11.01
C SER A 27 -0.29 24.84 -12.43
N HIS A 28 0.73 24.31 -13.13
CA HIS A 28 1.16 24.87 -14.41
C HIS A 28 0.11 24.72 -15.52
N PRO A 29 -0.30 25.80 -16.21
CA PRO A 29 -1.38 25.76 -17.21
C PRO A 29 -1.03 24.95 -18.46
N GLY A 30 0.24 24.78 -18.78
CA GLY A 30 0.72 23.97 -19.91
C GLY A 30 0.88 22.47 -19.62
N ILE A 31 0.33 21.98 -18.50
CA ILE A 31 0.30 20.56 -18.16
C ILE A 31 -1.15 20.10 -18.18
N ASP A 32 -1.45 19.08 -18.97
CA ASP A 32 -2.82 18.60 -19.22
C ASP A 32 -3.26 17.55 -18.18
N MET A 33 -2.34 16.78 -17.64
CA MET A 33 -2.59 15.73 -16.65
C MET A 33 -1.48 15.68 -15.61
N VAL A 34 -1.84 15.36 -14.37
CA VAL A 34 -0.89 15.13 -13.28
C VAL A 34 -1.12 13.74 -12.68
N SER A 35 -0.06 12.98 -12.51
CA SER A 35 -0.04 11.76 -11.71
C SER A 35 0.80 11.99 -10.46
N ILE A 36 0.30 11.57 -9.29
CA ILE A 36 1.02 11.68 -8.03
C ILE A 36 0.99 10.36 -7.26
N THR A 37 2.16 9.93 -6.80
CA THR A 37 2.31 8.91 -5.76
C THR A 37 2.80 9.59 -4.49
N GLY A 38 2.04 9.41 -3.38
CA GLY A 38 2.41 10.06 -2.13
C GLY A 38 1.38 9.89 -1.00
N SER A 39 1.44 10.77 0.00
CA SER A 39 0.46 10.76 1.10
C SER A 39 -0.89 11.32 0.65
N VAL A 40 -1.98 10.96 1.36
CA VAL A 40 -3.33 11.54 1.16
C VAL A 40 -3.28 13.06 1.15
N ARG A 41 -2.53 13.65 2.09
CA ARG A 41 -2.36 15.11 2.16
C ARG A 41 -1.75 15.68 0.88
N ALA A 42 -0.71 15.04 0.35
CA ALA A 42 -0.06 15.49 -0.88
C ALA A 42 -1.01 15.36 -2.09
N GLY A 43 -1.74 14.24 -2.19
CA GLY A 43 -2.73 14.02 -3.23
C GLY A 43 -3.83 15.08 -3.23
N VAL A 44 -4.37 15.42 -2.05
CA VAL A 44 -5.38 16.49 -1.90
C VAL A 44 -4.83 17.84 -2.38
N LEU A 45 -3.62 18.22 -1.98
CA LEU A 45 -3.00 19.48 -2.40
C LEU A 45 -2.77 19.55 -3.91
N VAL A 46 -2.31 18.46 -4.52
CA VAL A 46 -2.12 18.36 -5.98
C VAL A 46 -3.46 18.46 -6.70
N ALA A 47 -4.50 17.77 -6.24
CA ALA A 47 -5.84 17.86 -6.85
C ALA A 47 -6.42 19.28 -6.77
N GLN A 48 -6.25 19.95 -5.63
CA GLN A 48 -6.68 21.34 -5.46
C GLN A 48 -5.95 22.30 -6.40
N ALA A 49 -4.62 22.15 -6.54
CA ALA A 49 -3.82 22.97 -7.44
C ALA A 49 -4.17 22.72 -8.91
N ALA A 50 -4.44 21.47 -9.29
CA ALA A 50 -4.80 21.06 -10.63
C ALA A 50 -6.19 21.50 -11.06
N ALA A 51 -7.12 21.66 -10.11
CA ALA A 51 -8.54 22.01 -10.38
C ALA A 51 -8.71 23.33 -11.12
N VAL A 52 -7.82 24.31 -10.92
CA VAL A 52 -7.88 25.63 -11.55
C VAL A 52 -7.88 25.55 -13.09
N SER A 53 -7.19 24.58 -13.67
CA SER A 53 -7.11 24.35 -15.12
C SER A 53 -7.87 23.09 -15.57
N VAL A 54 -8.70 22.50 -14.70
CA VAL A 54 -9.57 21.33 -14.97
C VAL A 54 -8.76 20.12 -15.47
N LYS A 55 -7.46 20.02 -15.14
CA LYS A 55 -6.64 18.92 -15.59
C LYS A 55 -6.97 17.60 -14.85
N ARG A 56 -6.82 16.50 -15.52
CA ARG A 56 -6.96 15.16 -14.91
C ARG A 56 -5.89 14.95 -13.86
N VAL A 57 -6.28 14.32 -12.74
CA VAL A 57 -5.35 13.95 -11.67
C VAL A 57 -5.52 12.47 -11.35
N VAL A 58 -4.46 11.68 -11.56
CA VAL A 58 -4.35 10.30 -11.09
C VAL A 58 -3.59 10.29 -9.77
N GLN A 59 -4.11 9.55 -8.81
CA GLN A 59 -3.61 9.55 -7.43
C GLN A 59 -3.36 8.13 -6.96
N GLU A 60 -2.10 7.82 -6.64
CA GLU A 60 -1.67 6.62 -5.94
C GLU A 60 -1.20 7.01 -4.54
N LEU A 61 -2.07 6.79 -3.54
CA LEU A 61 -1.87 7.31 -2.19
C LEU A 61 -1.61 6.18 -1.19
N GLY A 62 -1.72 6.50 0.10
CA GLY A 62 -1.43 5.58 1.17
C GLY A 62 -2.39 4.39 1.28
N GLY A 63 -2.02 3.44 2.10
CA GLY A 63 -2.81 2.24 2.37
C GLY A 63 -2.70 1.76 3.81
N LYS A 64 -3.68 0.94 4.20
CA LYS A 64 -3.69 0.16 5.44
C LYS A 64 -4.19 -1.25 5.13
N SER A 65 -3.49 -1.90 4.21
CA SER A 65 -3.95 -3.13 3.57
C SER A 65 -4.16 -4.27 4.56
N PRO A 66 -5.30 -4.97 4.50
CA PRO A 66 -5.55 -6.16 5.29
C PRO A 66 -4.88 -7.40 4.69
N ASN A 67 -4.48 -8.34 5.54
CA ASN A 67 -4.18 -9.72 5.20
C ASN A 67 -5.08 -10.62 6.05
N ILE A 68 -6.18 -11.12 5.47
CA ILE A 68 -7.15 -11.97 6.14
C ILE A 68 -6.67 -13.42 6.05
N LEU A 69 -6.42 -14.04 7.20
CA LEU A 69 -6.13 -15.46 7.31
C LEU A 69 -7.42 -16.18 7.72
N LEU A 70 -7.99 -16.99 6.82
CA LEU A 70 -9.18 -17.80 7.13
C LEU A 70 -8.81 -19.03 7.97
N PRO A 71 -9.76 -19.64 8.72
CA PRO A 71 -9.46 -20.72 9.67
C PRO A 71 -8.79 -21.95 9.06
N ASP A 72 -9.02 -22.19 7.78
CA ASP A 72 -8.49 -23.32 7.00
C ASP A 72 -7.13 -23.03 6.34
N ALA A 73 -6.57 -21.82 6.51
CA ALA A 73 -5.26 -21.47 5.95
C ALA A 73 -4.13 -22.27 6.63
N ASP A 74 -3.06 -22.52 5.91
CA ASP A 74 -1.81 -23.08 6.45
C ASP A 74 -1.04 -21.98 7.21
N PHE A 75 -1.33 -21.84 8.50
CA PHE A 75 -0.75 -20.78 9.35
C PHE A 75 0.77 -20.85 9.43
N ALA A 76 1.35 -22.05 9.45
CA ALA A 76 2.80 -22.22 9.49
C ALA A 76 3.50 -21.61 8.27
N ARG A 77 2.80 -21.58 7.14
CA ARG A 77 3.27 -20.99 5.88
C ARG A 77 2.86 -19.52 5.74
N VAL A 78 1.58 -19.20 5.94
CA VAL A 78 1.06 -17.87 5.57
C VAL A 78 1.39 -16.78 6.57
N VAL A 79 1.63 -17.11 7.85
CA VAL A 79 2.00 -16.10 8.86
C VAL A 79 3.40 -15.55 8.61
N PRO A 80 4.47 -16.37 8.45
CA PRO A 80 5.79 -15.88 8.08
C PRO A 80 5.79 -15.05 6.79
N LEU A 81 5.09 -15.51 5.75
CA LEU A 81 4.96 -14.78 4.49
C LEU A 81 4.22 -13.44 4.67
N GLY A 82 3.20 -13.41 5.52
CA GLY A 82 2.47 -12.19 5.86
C GLY A 82 3.34 -11.17 6.60
N VAL A 83 4.16 -11.61 7.57
CA VAL A 83 5.14 -10.76 8.25
C VAL A 83 6.19 -10.24 7.27
N ALA A 84 6.75 -11.12 6.43
CA ALA A 84 7.69 -10.74 5.38
C ALA A 84 7.12 -9.68 4.44
N SER A 85 5.88 -9.86 3.99
CA SER A 85 5.20 -8.92 3.08
C SER A 85 4.95 -7.57 3.74
N ALA A 86 4.53 -7.56 5.02
CA ALA A 86 4.26 -6.33 5.76
C ALA A 86 5.52 -5.52 6.05
N LEU A 87 6.66 -6.19 6.26
CA LEU A 87 7.94 -5.58 6.63
C LEU A 87 8.89 -5.39 5.44
N ARG A 88 8.50 -5.87 4.25
CA ARG A 88 9.27 -5.67 3.02
C ARG A 88 9.54 -4.18 2.79
N ASN A 89 10.74 -3.86 2.29
CA ASN A 89 11.20 -2.48 2.12
C ASN A 89 11.05 -1.64 3.41
N VAL A 90 11.30 -2.28 4.57
CA VAL A 90 11.15 -1.63 5.90
C VAL A 90 9.69 -1.19 6.17
N GLY A 91 8.70 -1.86 5.57
CA GLY A 91 7.28 -1.46 5.64
C GLY A 91 6.96 -0.16 4.89
N GLN A 92 7.89 0.39 4.13
CA GLN A 92 7.73 1.60 3.31
C GLN A 92 7.19 1.27 1.93
N SER A 93 5.98 0.71 1.90
CA SER A 93 5.23 0.41 0.68
C SER A 93 3.76 0.74 0.91
N CYS A 94 3.17 1.46 -0.03
CA CYS A 94 1.77 1.90 0.02
C CYS A 94 0.77 0.72 0.13
N SER A 95 1.08 -0.42 -0.50
CA SER A 95 0.24 -1.64 -0.46
C SER A 95 0.64 -2.65 0.62
N ALA A 96 1.62 -2.35 1.49
CA ALA A 96 2.08 -3.27 2.53
C ALA A 96 0.91 -3.77 3.40
N PRO A 97 0.71 -5.11 3.57
CA PRO A 97 -0.39 -5.68 4.33
C PRO A 97 -0.11 -5.62 5.84
N THR A 98 -0.14 -4.41 6.39
CA THR A 98 0.25 -4.11 7.78
C THR A 98 -0.83 -4.40 8.81
N ARG A 99 -2.01 -4.88 8.39
CA ARG A 99 -3.06 -5.42 9.27
C ARG A 99 -3.25 -6.91 8.97
N MET A 100 -2.77 -7.79 9.84
CA MET A 100 -3.00 -9.23 9.76
C MET A 100 -4.25 -9.58 10.58
N ILE A 101 -5.33 -10.02 9.92
CA ILE A 101 -6.63 -10.27 10.52
C ILE A 101 -6.78 -11.79 10.65
N VAL A 102 -6.91 -12.29 11.88
CA VAL A 102 -6.75 -13.72 12.19
C VAL A 102 -7.89 -14.25 13.08
N PRO A 103 -8.27 -15.55 12.98
CA PRO A 103 -9.23 -16.14 13.90
C PRO A 103 -8.76 -15.98 15.36
N ALA A 104 -9.66 -15.55 16.25
CA ALA A 104 -9.34 -15.31 17.65
C ALA A 104 -8.77 -16.54 18.35
N GLU A 105 -9.29 -17.74 18.03
CA GLU A 105 -8.82 -19.02 18.56
C GLU A 105 -7.42 -19.42 18.09
N ARG A 106 -6.91 -18.81 17.01
CA ARG A 106 -5.57 -19.07 16.48
C ARG A 106 -4.56 -17.97 16.87
N LEU A 107 -4.98 -16.95 17.63
CA LEU A 107 -4.15 -15.76 17.92
C LEU A 107 -2.81 -16.12 18.54
N ALA A 108 -2.79 -17.01 19.54
CA ALA A 108 -1.55 -17.41 20.22
C ALA A 108 -0.55 -18.10 19.30
N GLU A 109 -1.04 -18.95 18.40
CA GLU A 109 -0.22 -19.60 17.37
C GLU A 109 0.35 -18.58 16.38
N VAL A 110 -0.49 -17.65 15.90
CA VAL A 110 -0.05 -16.59 14.98
C VAL A 110 1.03 -15.71 15.62
N GLU A 111 0.88 -15.36 16.89
CA GLU A 111 1.88 -14.58 17.63
C GLU A 111 3.23 -15.31 17.74
N ALA A 112 3.19 -16.61 18.03
CA ALA A 112 4.40 -17.42 18.11
C ALA A 112 5.12 -17.49 16.77
N LEU A 113 4.39 -17.76 15.68
CA LEU A 113 4.94 -17.80 14.32
C LEU A 113 5.45 -16.44 13.85
N ALA A 114 4.71 -15.37 14.10
CA ALA A 114 5.11 -14.01 13.73
C ALA A 114 6.36 -13.56 14.47
N ARG A 115 6.47 -13.85 15.77
CA ARG A 115 7.66 -13.57 16.59
C ARG A 115 8.87 -14.37 16.12
N ALA A 116 8.68 -15.65 15.82
CA ALA A 116 9.74 -16.52 15.32
C ALA A 116 10.31 -15.99 14.00
N TYR A 117 9.43 -15.57 13.06
CA TYR A 117 9.90 -14.98 11.82
C TYR A 117 10.59 -13.63 12.03
N ALA A 118 10.02 -12.74 12.86
CA ALA A 118 10.61 -11.44 13.13
C ALA A 118 12.03 -11.55 13.73
N ALA A 119 12.30 -12.60 14.51
CA ALA A 119 13.62 -12.89 15.07
C ALA A 119 14.67 -13.26 14.03
N THR A 120 14.27 -13.66 12.81
CA THR A 120 15.21 -13.96 11.71
C THR A 120 15.63 -12.72 10.92
N ILE A 121 15.00 -11.57 11.17
CA ILE A 121 15.28 -10.34 10.45
C ILE A 121 16.56 -9.70 10.98
N VAL A 122 17.54 -9.57 10.10
CA VAL A 122 18.81 -8.88 10.39
C VAL A 122 18.70 -7.43 9.93
N VAL A 123 18.67 -6.52 10.90
CA VAL A 123 18.64 -5.08 10.61
C VAL A 123 20.06 -4.54 10.56
N GLY A 124 20.46 -3.95 9.46
CA GLY A 124 21.85 -3.51 9.29
C GLY A 124 22.13 -2.70 8.03
N ASP A 125 23.42 -2.54 7.74
CA ASP A 125 23.90 -1.83 6.56
C ASP A 125 23.40 -2.54 5.27
N PRO A 126 22.72 -1.84 4.34
CA PRO A 126 22.27 -2.41 3.08
C PRO A 126 23.40 -2.96 2.19
N ALA A 127 24.65 -2.54 2.41
CA ALA A 127 25.81 -3.08 1.70
C ALA A 127 26.28 -4.46 2.24
N ASP A 128 25.84 -4.84 3.43
CA ASP A 128 26.15 -6.16 4.01
C ASP A 128 25.15 -7.19 3.46
N PRO A 129 25.63 -8.26 2.78
CA PRO A 129 24.75 -9.31 2.25
C PRO A 129 23.98 -10.09 3.33
N ALA A 130 24.39 -10.03 4.60
CA ALA A 130 23.65 -10.61 5.71
C ALA A 130 22.43 -9.76 6.13
N THR A 131 22.36 -8.50 5.74
CA THR A 131 21.26 -7.60 6.08
C THR A 131 20.00 -7.97 5.30
N THR A 132 18.89 -8.16 6.02
CA THR A 132 17.57 -8.42 5.41
C THR A 132 16.61 -7.26 5.53
N MET A 133 16.91 -6.28 6.40
CA MET A 133 16.14 -5.05 6.55
C MET A 133 17.08 -3.85 6.75
N GLY A 134 17.04 -2.89 5.84
CA GLY A 134 17.83 -1.65 5.87
C GLY A 134 17.21 -0.55 6.74
N PRO A 135 17.62 0.73 6.53
CA PRO A 135 17.10 1.87 7.27
C PRO A 135 15.78 2.41 6.69
N ILE A 136 15.08 3.19 7.48
CA ILE A 136 13.99 4.08 7.03
C ILE A 136 14.60 5.22 6.18
N ALA A 137 13.87 5.70 5.19
CA ALA A 137 14.36 6.60 4.15
C ALA A 137 14.93 7.94 4.66
N ASN A 138 14.37 8.49 5.76
CA ASN A 138 14.83 9.77 6.29
C ASN A 138 14.44 9.96 7.78
N ARG A 139 14.97 11.02 8.39
CA ARG A 139 14.74 11.36 9.80
C ARG A 139 13.28 11.60 10.12
N ALA A 140 12.57 12.35 9.31
CA ALA A 140 11.17 12.70 9.59
C ALA A 140 10.28 11.44 9.62
N GLN A 141 10.53 10.50 8.70
CA GLN A 141 9.81 9.23 8.64
C GLN A 141 10.19 8.32 9.82
N PHE A 142 11.47 8.28 10.21
CA PHE A 142 11.89 7.55 11.41
C PHE A 142 11.17 8.07 12.67
N ASP A 143 11.16 9.38 12.86
CA ASP A 143 10.50 10.01 14.01
C ASP A 143 8.99 9.72 14.02
N ARG A 144 8.35 9.73 12.84
CA ARG A 144 6.93 9.35 12.69
C ARG A 144 6.69 7.89 13.07
N VAL A 145 7.54 6.95 12.65
CA VAL A 145 7.44 5.53 13.00
C VAL A 145 7.58 5.36 14.51
N GLN A 146 8.58 6.00 15.16
CA GLN A 146 8.76 5.96 16.61
C GLN A 146 7.54 6.53 17.35
N GLN A 147 6.97 7.63 16.84
CA GLN A 147 5.74 8.20 17.40
C GLN A 147 4.57 7.22 17.32
N MET A 148 4.37 6.55 16.19
CA MET A 148 3.27 5.59 16.01
C MET A 148 3.44 4.35 16.87
N ILE A 149 4.67 3.87 17.07
CA ILE A 149 4.95 2.77 18.01
C ILE A 149 4.60 3.22 19.44
N ARG A 150 4.97 4.44 19.84
CA ARG A 150 4.59 5.00 21.16
C ARG A 150 3.08 5.04 21.32
N ILE A 151 2.36 5.57 20.33
CA ILE A 151 0.90 5.64 20.34
C ILE A 151 0.29 4.23 20.51
N GLY A 152 0.78 3.23 19.79
CA GLY A 152 0.27 1.86 19.93
C GLY A 152 0.46 1.29 21.34
N ILE A 153 1.58 1.60 21.98
CA ILE A 153 1.84 1.22 23.38
C ILE A 153 0.87 1.96 24.33
N ASP A 154 0.72 3.27 24.14
CA ASP A 154 -0.10 4.14 25.00
C ASP A 154 -1.61 3.83 24.86
N GLU A 155 -2.06 3.39 23.66
CA GLU A 155 -3.42 2.89 23.40
C GLU A 155 -3.67 1.46 23.92
N GLY A 156 -2.65 0.83 24.54
CA GLY A 156 -2.76 -0.48 25.19
C GLY A 156 -2.65 -1.68 24.25
N ALA A 157 -2.19 -1.49 23.01
CA ALA A 157 -1.92 -2.62 22.12
C ALA A 157 -0.75 -3.46 22.65
N ARG A 158 -0.89 -4.79 22.62
CA ARG A 158 0.14 -5.69 23.15
C ARG A 158 1.32 -5.80 22.20
N LEU A 159 2.46 -5.23 22.60
CA LEU A 159 3.71 -5.35 21.86
C LEU A 159 4.28 -6.76 22.03
N ILE A 160 4.44 -7.52 20.93
CA ILE A 160 4.96 -8.88 20.96
C ILE A 160 6.42 -8.99 20.52
N CYS A 161 6.92 -8.04 19.74
CA CYS A 161 8.35 -7.88 19.44
C CYS A 161 8.67 -6.46 18.96
N GLY A 162 9.94 -6.09 18.95
CA GLY A 162 10.43 -4.79 18.49
C GLY A 162 10.23 -3.68 19.51
N GLY A 163 9.54 -2.61 19.11
CA GLY A 163 9.28 -1.44 19.94
C GLY A 163 10.19 -0.26 19.64
N LEU A 164 10.27 0.67 20.57
CA LEU A 164 10.97 1.95 20.41
C LEU A 164 12.49 1.80 20.32
N GLY A 165 13.11 2.80 19.69
CA GLY A 165 14.56 2.95 19.62
C GLY A 165 15.19 2.18 18.45
N HIS A 166 16.52 2.19 18.44
CA HIS A 166 17.31 1.48 17.45
C HIS A 166 17.43 -0.01 17.76
N PRO A 167 17.68 -0.86 16.73
CA PRO A 167 18.11 -2.24 16.95
C PRO A 167 19.38 -2.30 17.80
N GLU A 168 19.61 -3.43 18.45
CA GLU A 168 20.83 -3.66 19.23
C GLU A 168 22.08 -3.55 18.33
N GLY A 169 23.12 -2.91 18.84
CA GLY A 169 24.37 -2.69 18.11
C GLY A 169 24.33 -1.58 17.04
N VAL A 170 23.16 -1.02 16.74
CA VAL A 170 23.01 0.06 15.76
C VAL A 170 22.87 1.41 16.47
N THR A 171 23.88 2.27 16.36
CA THR A 171 23.94 3.56 17.07
C THR A 171 23.74 4.79 16.16
N ARG A 172 23.72 4.58 14.84
CA ARG A 172 23.65 5.67 13.84
C ARG A 172 22.66 5.29 12.72
N GLY A 173 22.09 6.30 12.06
CA GLY A 173 21.16 6.12 10.95
C GLY A 173 19.70 5.99 11.43
N TYR A 174 18.80 5.71 10.50
CA TYR A 174 17.35 5.69 10.75
C TYR A 174 16.80 4.25 10.81
N TYR A 175 17.47 3.40 11.56
CA TYR A 175 17.11 1.99 11.71
C TYR A 175 16.06 1.81 12.79
N ALA A 176 14.93 1.20 12.45
CA ALA A 176 13.88 0.85 13.39
C ALA A 176 13.81 -0.67 13.59
N ARG A 177 13.34 -1.10 14.74
CA ARG A 177 13.12 -2.52 15.05
C ARG A 177 11.91 -3.04 14.28
N PRO A 178 11.95 -4.27 13.71
CA PRO A 178 10.74 -4.97 13.27
C PRO A 178 9.77 -5.03 14.44
N THR A 179 8.60 -4.41 14.31
CA THR A 179 7.68 -4.21 15.44
C THR A 179 6.34 -4.86 15.13
N ILE A 180 5.84 -5.68 16.05
CA ILE A 180 4.54 -6.36 15.89
C ILE A 180 3.70 -6.11 17.14
N PHE A 181 2.50 -5.58 16.92
CA PHE A 181 1.45 -5.48 17.92
C PHE A 181 0.40 -6.56 17.70
N SER A 182 -0.16 -7.08 18.79
CA SER A 182 -1.21 -8.10 18.78
C SER A 182 -2.40 -7.75 19.65
N GLY A 183 -3.55 -8.34 19.34
CA GLY A 183 -4.80 -8.01 20.01
C GLY A 183 -5.21 -6.56 19.73
N VAL A 184 -4.83 -6.04 18.58
CA VAL A 184 -5.09 -4.65 18.18
C VAL A 184 -6.58 -4.48 17.88
N ARG A 185 -7.20 -3.44 18.44
CA ARG A 185 -8.59 -3.07 18.14
C ARG A 185 -8.64 -2.19 16.89
N THR A 186 -9.76 -2.25 16.16
CA THR A 186 -9.94 -1.50 14.91
C THR A 186 -9.95 0.02 15.12
N ASP A 187 -10.38 0.49 16.30
CA ASP A 187 -10.50 1.91 16.63
C ASP A 187 -9.17 2.58 17.06
N THR A 188 -8.08 1.82 17.16
CA THR A 188 -6.77 2.37 17.50
C THR A 188 -6.11 3.06 16.32
N ARG A 189 -5.30 4.08 16.58
CA ARG A 189 -4.59 4.81 15.53
C ARG A 189 -3.64 3.93 14.74
N ILE A 190 -2.97 2.98 15.39
CA ILE A 190 -2.07 2.05 14.70
C ILE A 190 -2.79 1.08 13.75
N ALA A 191 -4.10 0.85 13.94
CA ALA A 191 -4.94 0.06 13.03
C ALA A 191 -5.49 0.90 11.87
N GLN A 192 -5.65 2.22 12.06
CA GLN A 192 -6.31 3.12 11.11
C GLN A 192 -5.34 3.96 10.28
N GLU A 193 -4.25 4.45 10.88
CA GLU A 193 -3.31 5.32 10.19
C GLU A 193 -2.20 4.54 9.48
N GLU A 194 -1.82 4.99 8.29
CA GLU A 194 -0.63 4.51 7.62
C GLU A 194 0.63 4.92 8.39
N ILE A 195 1.42 3.92 8.80
CA ILE A 195 2.67 4.14 9.56
C ILE A 195 3.84 4.34 8.58
N PHE A 196 3.85 3.62 7.46
CA PHE A 196 4.89 3.59 6.44
C PHE A 196 6.26 3.27 7.05
N GLY A 197 6.29 2.18 7.82
CA GLY A 197 7.44 1.68 8.56
C GLY A 197 7.26 0.23 8.99
N PRO A 198 8.25 -0.39 9.64
CA PRO A 198 8.27 -1.82 9.93
C PRO A 198 7.39 -2.18 11.13
N VAL A 199 6.08 -1.90 11.02
CA VAL A 199 5.09 -2.11 12.08
C VAL A 199 3.90 -2.91 11.55
N LEU A 200 3.68 -4.09 12.11
CA LEU A 200 2.55 -4.97 11.82
C LEU A 200 1.56 -4.98 12.99
N CYS A 201 0.27 -4.90 12.69
CA CYS A 201 -0.82 -5.05 13.63
C CYS A 201 -1.55 -6.38 13.39
N ILE A 202 -1.70 -7.21 14.42
CA ILE A 202 -2.49 -8.45 14.40
C ILE A 202 -3.83 -8.17 15.08
N LEU A 203 -4.93 -8.34 14.32
CA LEU A 203 -6.30 -8.08 14.75
C LEU A 203 -7.08 -9.40 14.79
N PRO A 204 -7.57 -9.84 15.95
CA PRO A 204 -8.39 -11.04 16.05
C PRO A 204 -9.81 -10.80 15.54
N TYR A 205 -10.45 -11.85 15.01
CA TYR A 205 -11.86 -11.86 14.65
C TYR A 205 -12.54 -13.17 15.12
N ALA A 206 -13.85 -13.14 15.37
CA ALA A 206 -14.65 -14.31 15.76
C ALA A 206 -15.37 -14.96 14.58
N THR A 207 -15.79 -14.18 13.57
CA THR A 207 -16.53 -14.67 12.39
C THR A 207 -15.95 -14.14 11.09
N GLU A 208 -16.19 -14.85 9.98
CA GLU A 208 -15.77 -14.40 8.64
C GLU A 208 -16.36 -13.03 8.27
N GLU A 209 -17.61 -12.78 8.67
CA GLU A 209 -18.25 -11.48 8.48
C GLU A 209 -17.53 -10.36 9.23
N GLU A 210 -17.09 -10.64 10.46
CA GLU A 210 -16.29 -9.69 11.23
C GLU A 210 -14.92 -9.46 10.59
N ALA A 211 -14.26 -10.50 10.08
CA ALA A 211 -12.98 -10.36 9.37
C ALA A 211 -13.10 -9.41 8.16
N ILE A 212 -14.19 -9.56 7.38
CA ILE A 212 -14.48 -8.69 6.23
C ILE A 212 -14.80 -7.26 6.70
N ALA A 213 -15.57 -7.11 7.78
CA ALA A 213 -15.88 -5.81 8.37
C ALA A 213 -14.60 -5.10 8.83
N ILE A 214 -13.74 -5.78 9.59
CA ILE A 214 -12.42 -5.27 10.03
C ILE A 214 -11.54 -4.90 8.82
N ALA A 215 -11.52 -5.73 7.79
CA ALA A 215 -10.72 -5.46 6.59
C ALA A 215 -11.13 -4.15 5.92
N ASN A 216 -12.42 -3.87 5.87
CA ASN A 216 -13.02 -2.69 5.22
C ASN A 216 -13.10 -1.45 6.11
N ASP A 217 -12.93 -1.61 7.43
CA ASP A 217 -12.99 -0.55 8.43
C ASP A 217 -11.70 0.28 8.43
N THR A 218 -11.54 1.08 7.39
CA THR A 218 -10.45 2.03 7.20
C THR A 218 -10.83 3.01 6.08
N VAL A 219 -10.27 4.21 6.12
CA VAL A 219 -10.41 5.20 5.03
C VAL A 219 -9.65 4.79 3.76
N PHE A 220 -8.80 3.79 3.83
CA PHE A 220 -7.98 3.30 2.73
C PHE A 220 -8.61 2.11 2.00
N GLY A 221 -8.09 1.81 0.81
CA GLY A 221 -8.49 0.68 0.00
C GLY A 221 -7.55 0.43 -1.18
N LEU A 222 -6.22 0.37 -0.92
CA LEU A 222 -5.24 0.14 -1.98
C LEU A 222 -5.08 -1.35 -2.27
N GLY A 223 -4.56 -2.12 -1.32
CA GLY A 223 -4.37 -3.55 -1.43
C GLY A 223 -5.17 -4.35 -0.41
N GLY A 224 -5.28 -5.65 -0.64
CA GLY A 224 -5.83 -6.61 0.29
C GLY A 224 -5.29 -8.01 0.00
N HIS A 225 -5.28 -8.87 1.01
CA HIS A 225 -4.84 -10.26 0.88
C HIS A 225 -5.83 -11.18 1.60
N VAL A 226 -6.07 -12.37 1.02
CA VAL A 226 -6.90 -13.42 1.61
C VAL A 226 -6.15 -14.74 1.52
N GLN A 227 -6.05 -15.45 2.64
CA GLN A 227 -5.36 -16.74 2.74
C GLN A 227 -6.36 -17.82 3.15
N SER A 228 -6.49 -18.89 2.35
CA SER A 228 -7.40 -20.02 2.58
C SER A 228 -6.93 -21.23 1.79
N ALA A 229 -7.14 -22.43 2.31
CA ALA A 229 -6.98 -23.66 1.56
C ALA A 229 -8.14 -23.88 0.57
N ASP A 230 -9.34 -23.38 0.88
CA ASP A 230 -10.50 -23.35 0.00
C ASP A 230 -10.48 -22.11 -0.91
N LEU A 231 -10.15 -22.33 -2.18
CA LEU A 231 -10.03 -21.24 -3.15
C LEU A 231 -11.37 -20.54 -3.43
N ASP A 232 -12.49 -21.25 -3.39
CA ASP A 232 -13.80 -20.65 -3.63
C ASP A 232 -14.23 -19.79 -2.44
N ARG A 233 -13.91 -20.22 -1.23
CA ARG A 233 -14.06 -19.40 -0.02
C ARG A 233 -13.21 -18.13 -0.11
N ALA A 234 -11.93 -18.28 -0.46
CA ALA A 234 -11.04 -17.15 -0.64
C ALA A 234 -11.57 -16.13 -1.67
N ARG A 235 -12.10 -16.61 -2.81
CA ARG A 235 -12.73 -15.78 -3.84
C ARG A 235 -13.95 -15.01 -3.32
N ARG A 236 -14.85 -15.68 -2.60
CA ARG A 236 -16.02 -15.03 -2.00
C ARG A 236 -15.63 -13.90 -1.03
N VAL A 237 -14.62 -14.13 -0.20
CA VAL A 237 -14.11 -13.12 0.73
C VAL A 237 -13.43 -11.99 -0.04
N ALA A 238 -12.58 -12.32 -1.00
CA ALA A 238 -11.84 -11.32 -1.80
C ALA A 238 -12.78 -10.36 -2.54
N LEU A 239 -13.88 -10.83 -3.10
CA LEU A 239 -14.90 -10.00 -3.76
C LEU A 239 -15.55 -8.96 -2.82
N ARG A 240 -15.48 -9.19 -1.52
CA ARG A 240 -16.07 -8.32 -0.50
C ARG A 240 -15.07 -7.34 0.13
N VAL A 241 -13.77 -7.51 -0.15
CA VAL A 241 -12.72 -6.58 0.30
C VAL A 241 -12.73 -5.35 -0.61
N ARG A 242 -12.92 -4.17 -0.05
CA ARG A 242 -13.02 -2.90 -0.77
C ARG A 242 -11.63 -2.29 -1.02
N SER A 243 -10.86 -2.94 -1.87
CA SER A 243 -9.52 -2.53 -2.29
C SER A 243 -9.38 -2.63 -3.80
N GLY A 244 -8.50 -1.82 -4.37
CA GLY A 244 -8.27 -1.83 -5.82
C GLY A 244 -7.58 -3.09 -6.31
N GLN A 245 -6.79 -3.74 -5.44
CA GLN A 245 -6.16 -5.03 -5.71
C GLN A 245 -6.37 -5.99 -4.53
N VAL A 246 -6.72 -7.26 -4.79
CA VAL A 246 -6.81 -8.30 -3.75
C VAL A 246 -6.04 -9.53 -4.21
N HIS A 247 -5.12 -9.99 -3.40
CA HIS A 247 -4.25 -11.13 -3.63
C HIS A 247 -4.77 -12.36 -2.87
N ILE A 248 -4.93 -13.49 -3.54
CA ILE A 248 -5.31 -14.74 -2.93
C ILE A 248 -4.08 -15.66 -2.86
N ASN A 249 -3.75 -16.14 -1.66
CA ASN A 249 -2.69 -17.13 -1.41
C ASN A 249 -1.30 -16.75 -1.96
N HIS A 250 -0.91 -15.47 -1.82
CA HIS A 250 0.39 -14.95 -2.26
C HIS A 250 0.70 -15.27 -3.74
N PRO A 251 -0.08 -14.78 -4.71
CA PRO A 251 0.18 -15.03 -6.12
C PRO A 251 1.49 -14.39 -6.58
N ALA A 252 2.01 -14.85 -7.70
CA ALA A 252 3.06 -14.13 -8.41
C ALA A 252 2.57 -12.75 -8.85
N TRP A 253 3.51 -11.80 -8.93
CA TRP A 253 3.20 -10.46 -9.44
C TRP A 253 2.81 -10.52 -10.92
N ASP A 254 1.77 -9.77 -11.29
CA ASP A 254 1.27 -9.66 -12.66
C ASP A 254 1.29 -8.19 -13.11
N ALA A 255 2.15 -7.88 -14.08
CA ALA A 255 2.29 -6.54 -14.65
C ALA A 255 1.08 -6.08 -15.48
N HIS A 256 0.19 -6.99 -15.84
CA HIS A 256 -1.03 -6.69 -16.59
C HIS A 256 -2.23 -6.42 -15.69
N ALA A 257 -2.14 -6.78 -14.42
CA ALA A 257 -3.18 -6.50 -13.45
C ALA A 257 -3.19 -5.00 -13.09
N ALA A 258 -4.35 -4.36 -13.22
CA ALA A 258 -4.52 -2.96 -12.85
C ALA A 258 -4.15 -2.73 -11.38
N PHE A 259 -3.41 -1.66 -11.11
CA PHE A 259 -3.05 -1.19 -9.77
C PHE A 259 -3.67 0.17 -9.49
N GLY A 260 -4.16 0.39 -8.29
CA GLY A 260 -4.74 1.67 -7.86
C GLY A 260 -5.75 1.52 -6.76
N GLY A 261 -6.02 2.60 -6.05
CA GLY A 261 -6.77 2.61 -4.80
C GLY A 261 -8.28 2.80 -4.95
N TYR A 262 -9.00 2.37 -3.90
CA TYR A 262 -10.35 2.79 -3.56
C TYR A 262 -10.28 3.82 -2.44
N LYS A 263 -11.36 4.53 -2.18
CA LYS A 263 -11.50 5.47 -1.05
C LYS A 263 -10.35 6.52 -1.05
N GLN A 264 -9.71 6.74 0.12
CA GLN A 264 -8.60 7.71 0.23
C GLN A 264 -7.24 7.16 -0.22
N SER A 265 -7.19 5.94 -0.74
CA SER A 265 -5.98 5.43 -1.40
C SER A 265 -5.80 5.98 -2.81
N GLY A 266 -6.75 6.74 -3.31
CA GLY A 266 -6.63 7.47 -4.56
C GLY A 266 -7.64 7.07 -5.62
N ASN A 267 -7.37 7.50 -6.85
CA ASN A 267 -8.19 7.27 -8.04
C ASN A 267 -7.30 7.09 -9.27
N GLY A 268 -7.91 6.63 -10.37
CA GLY A 268 -7.16 6.20 -11.55
C GLY A 268 -6.58 4.80 -11.37
N ARG A 269 -5.89 4.33 -12.39
CA ARG A 269 -5.20 3.03 -12.38
C ARG A 269 -3.84 3.14 -13.05
N GLU A 270 -2.91 2.31 -12.56
CA GLU A 270 -1.62 2.06 -13.17
C GLU A 270 -1.57 0.62 -13.69
N TYR A 271 -0.61 0.29 -14.49
CA TYR A 271 -0.34 -1.00 -15.12
C TYR A 271 -1.42 -1.48 -16.09
N GLY A 272 -0.99 -2.39 -16.98
CA GLY A 272 -1.84 -2.99 -17.99
C GLY A 272 -2.49 -1.98 -18.92
N VAL A 273 -3.57 -2.40 -19.56
CA VAL A 273 -4.35 -1.55 -20.47
C VAL A 273 -5.04 -0.40 -19.74
N PHE A 274 -5.48 -0.64 -18.52
CA PHE A 274 -6.17 0.39 -17.70
C PHE A 274 -5.27 1.58 -17.38
N GLY A 275 -3.99 1.33 -17.01
CA GLY A 275 -3.04 2.40 -16.75
C GLY A 275 -2.68 3.18 -18.02
N MET A 276 -2.66 2.53 -19.18
CA MET A 276 -2.44 3.20 -20.46
C MET A 276 -3.64 4.08 -20.81
N GLU A 277 -4.87 3.58 -20.64
CA GLU A 277 -6.11 4.31 -20.93
C GLU A 277 -6.26 5.59 -20.09
N GLU A 278 -5.73 5.63 -18.87
CA GLU A 278 -5.71 6.86 -18.06
C GLU A 278 -4.94 8.01 -18.73
N CYS A 279 -3.96 7.70 -19.54
CA CYS A 279 -3.12 8.68 -20.25
C CYS A 279 -3.66 9.04 -21.64
N LEU A 280 -4.80 8.50 -22.05
CA LEU A 280 -5.40 8.72 -23.36
C LEU A 280 -6.66 9.56 -23.30
N GLU A 281 -6.86 10.40 -24.32
CA GLU A 281 -8.11 11.14 -24.52
C GLU A 281 -8.99 10.46 -25.56
N THR A 282 -10.23 10.14 -25.16
CA THR A 282 -11.23 9.56 -26.07
C THR A 282 -11.84 10.63 -26.96
N LYS A 283 -11.77 10.44 -28.29
CA LYS A 283 -12.43 11.32 -29.26
C LYS A 283 -13.41 10.53 -30.10
N SER A 284 -14.66 10.97 -30.18
CA SER A 284 -15.66 10.44 -31.10
C SER A 284 -15.71 11.31 -32.36
N ILE A 285 -15.65 10.67 -33.53
CA ILE A 285 -15.81 11.34 -34.85
C ILE A 285 -17.06 10.75 -35.51
N LEU A 286 -18.16 11.49 -35.44
CA LEU A 286 -19.43 11.08 -36.06
C LEU A 286 -19.38 11.30 -37.56
N GLY A 287 -19.89 10.33 -38.34
CA GLY A 287 -19.89 10.40 -39.81
C GLY A 287 -18.54 10.03 -40.46
N TYR A 288 -17.51 9.69 -39.69
CA TYR A 288 -16.23 9.20 -40.23
C TYR A 288 -16.43 7.84 -40.89
N GLY A 289 -16.22 7.77 -42.22
CA GLY A 289 -16.42 6.54 -43.00
C GLY A 289 -17.88 6.29 -43.45
N ALA A 290 -18.84 7.15 -43.12
CA ALA A 290 -20.13 7.12 -43.78
C ALA A 290 -19.96 7.57 -45.22
N ALA A 291 -20.27 6.71 -46.19
CA ALA A 291 -20.44 7.15 -47.60
C ALA A 291 -21.51 8.26 -47.58
N LEU A 292 -21.28 9.33 -48.34
CA LEU A 292 -22.27 10.38 -48.59
C LEU A 292 -23.44 9.78 -49.42
N GLY A 293 -24.24 8.96 -48.78
CA GLY A 293 -25.36 8.24 -49.36
C GLY A 293 -26.50 8.09 -48.39
N GLY A 294 -27.45 9.00 -48.45
CA GLY A 294 -28.85 8.77 -48.10
C GLY A 294 -29.14 8.57 -46.63
N VAL A 295 -29.32 9.65 -45.87
CA VAL A 295 -30.34 9.64 -44.83
C VAL A 295 -31.68 9.62 -45.55
N GLU A 296 -32.27 8.44 -45.80
CA GLU A 296 -33.69 8.34 -46.00
C GLU A 296 -34.38 8.77 -44.69
N ARG A 297 -35.20 9.78 -44.80
CA ARG A 297 -36.01 10.38 -43.72
C ARG A 297 -37.16 9.45 -43.34
#